data_2cecf046c573566cce44238208e33be0
#
_entry.id   2cecf046c573566cce44238208e33be0
#
_cell.length_a   1.000
_cell.length_b   1.000
_cell.length_c   1.000
_cell.angle_alpha   90.00
_cell.angle_beta   90.00
_cell.angle_gamma   90.00
#
_symmetry.space_group_name_H-M   'P 1'
#
loop_
_entity.id
_entity.type
_entity.pdbx_description
1 polymer ?
#
loop_
_entity_poly.entity_id
_entity_poly.type
_entity_poly.pdbx_seq_one_letter_code
_entity_poly.pdbx_strand_id
1 'polypeptide(L)'
;MRDTRVHCLLYFISPYGRGLKPLDLEVMKKLSTKVNLVPVIAKADGLTKTEIKNLKARILEELDAAEIRTYQLPEVDSDETPPRGGLQLFSVCGANALVEVGGKMVRARQYPWGTVEVENPEHCDFVKLRRGLVRQIQNMQDVTHDIHYKAYAALELKPFQRVAQEMKKRRDSNESNFNNNFL
;
A
#
# COMPACT_ATOMS: atom_id res chain seq x y z
N MET A 1 4.14 -18.54 16.84
CA MET A 1 3.16 -18.75 15.72
C MET A 1 3.63 -17.95 14.53
N ARG A 2 3.65 -18.51 13.32
CA ARG A 2 4.11 -17.77 12.12
C ARG A 2 3.07 -16.73 11.73
N ASP A 3 3.49 -15.47 11.50
CA ASP A 3 2.60 -14.43 10.99
C ASP A 3 2.30 -14.67 9.51
N THR A 4 1.02 -14.76 9.16
CA THR A 4 0.54 -15.02 7.79
C THR A 4 -0.25 -13.83 7.21
N ARG A 5 -0.26 -12.69 7.92
CA ARG A 5 -0.97 -11.49 7.47
C ARG A 5 -0.25 -10.84 6.28
N VAL A 6 -1.00 -10.11 5.48
CA VAL A 6 -0.45 -9.30 4.40
C VAL A 6 0.02 -7.96 4.97
N HIS A 7 1.32 -7.68 4.88
CA HIS A 7 1.92 -6.48 5.45
C HIS A 7 2.07 -5.33 4.45
N CYS A 8 2.12 -5.63 3.17
CA CYS A 8 2.26 -4.64 2.11
C CYS A 8 1.48 -5.07 0.87
N LEU A 9 0.83 -4.12 0.22
CA LEU A 9 0.18 -4.29 -1.08
C LEU A 9 0.80 -3.32 -2.08
N LEU A 10 1.50 -3.84 -3.06
CA LEU A 10 1.93 -3.08 -4.23
C LEU A 10 0.79 -3.05 -5.25
N TYR A 11 0.17 -1.90 -5.41
CA TYR A 11 -0.91 -1.74 -6.39
C TYR A 11 -0.38 -1.19 -7.69
N PHE A 12 -0.37 -2.03 -8.73
CA PHE A 12 0.18 -1.66 -10.04
C PHE A 12 -0.85 -0.93 -10.89
N ILE A 13 -0.51 0.31 -11.25
CA ILE A 13 -1.32 1.19 -12.09
C ILE A 13 -0.78 1.14 -13.52
N SER A 14 -1.68 1.04 -14.49
CA SER A 14 -1.31 1.08 -15.91
C SER A 14 -0.75 2.46 -16.27
N PRO A 15 0.36 2.54 -17.01
CA PRO A 15 0.90 3.82 -17.51
C PRO A 15 0.05 4.41 -18.63
N TYR A 16 -0.78 3.57 -19.25
CA TYR A 16 -1.60 3.97 -20.40
C TYR A 16 -2.98 4.44 -19.93
N GLY A 17 -3.25 5.71 -20.08
CA GLY A 17 -4.53 6.31 -19.68
C GLY A 17 -4.38 7.75 -19.19
N ARG A 18 -5.50 8.32 -18.78
CA ARG A 18 -5.55 9.70 -18.30
C ARG A 18 -5.58 9.83 -16.76
N GLY A 19 -5.19 8.78 -16.02
CA GLY A 19 -5.25 8.72 -14.56
C GLY A 19 -5.75 7.36 -14.09
N LEU A 20 -6.32 7.31 -12.88
CA LEU A 20 -6.89 6.10 -12.30
C LEU A 20 -8.23 5.73 -12.95
N LYS A 21 -8.45 4.43 -13.13
CA LYS A 21 -9.77 3.94 -13.53
C LYS A 21 -10.71 3.95 -12.32
N PRO A 22 -12.03 4.12 -12.52
CA PRO A 22 -13.00 4.05 -11.42
C PRO A 22 -12.88 2.77 -10.58
N LEU A 23 -12.57 1.66 -11.22
CA LEU A 23 -12.32 0.39 -10.53
C LEU A 23 -11.07 0.45 -9.63
N ASP A 24 -9.99 1.08 -10.10
CA ASP A 24 -8.76 1.22 -9.33
C ASP A 24 -9.02 2.03 -8.04
N LEU A 25 -9.77 3.14 -8.16
CA LEU A 25 -10.17 3.96 -7.01
C LEU A 25 -11.00 3.17 -6.00
N GLU A 26 -12.01 2.43 -6.47
CA GLU A 26 -12.86 1.63 -5.59
C GLU A 26 -12.07 0.54 -4.87
N VAL A 27 -11.21 -0.18 -5.58
CA VAL A 27 -10.37 -1.24 -5.01
C VAL A 27 -9.37 -0.67 -4.00
N MET A 28 -8.65 0.39 -4.37
CA MET A 28 -7.68 1.03 -3.46
C MET A 28 -8.36 1.60 -2.22
N LYS A 29 -9.53 2.21 -2.35
CA LYS A 29 -10.30 2.72 -1.21
C LYS A 29 -10.70 1.62 -0.23
N LYS A 30 -11.13 0.47 -0.72
CA LYS A 30 -11.48 -0.69 0.12
C LYS A 30 -10.27 -1.36 0.77
N LEU A 31 -9.11 -1.34 0.11
CA LEU A 31 -7.90 -2.02 0.59
C LEU A 31 -7.03 -1.13 1.49
N SER A 32 -7.02 0.19 1.29
CA SER A 32 -6.21 1.12 2.09
C SER A 32 -6.50 1.09 3.60
N THR A 33 -7.70 0.65 3.98
CA THR A 33 -8.08 0.48 5.40
C THR A 33 -7.64 -0.85 5.99
N LYS A 34 -7.20 -1.81 5.15
CA LYS A 34 -6.91 -3.18 5.56
C LYS A 34 -5.43 -3.56 5.46
N VAL A 35 -4.66 -2.83 4.65
CA VAL A 35 -3.26 -3.15 4.35
C VAL A 35 -2.47 -1.89 4.02
N ASN A 36 -1.16 -1.92 4.23
CA ASN A 36 -0.27 -0.85 3.82
C ASN A 36 -0.20 -0.79 2.29
N LEU A 37 -0.88 0.18 1.70
CA LEU A 37 -1.02 0.35 0.26
C LEU A 37 0.12 1.19 -0.29
N VAL A 38 0.86 0.66 -1.25
CA VAL A 38 1.93 1.35 -2.00
C VAL A 38 1.57 1.35 -3.48
N PRO A 39 1.14 2.48 -4.04
CA PRO A 39 0.81 2.57 -5.46
C PRO A 39 2.08 2.67 -6.33
N VAL A 40 2.06 1.96 -7.46
CA VAL A 40 3.21 1.84 -8.37
C VAL A 40 2.74 1.96 -9.81
N ILE A 41 3.29 2.89 -10.58
CA ILE A 41 3.08 2.95 -12.04
C ILE A 41 3.97 1.89 -12.69
N ALA A 42 3.35 0.91 -13.33
CA ALA A 42 4.05 -0.15 -14.05
C ALA A 42 4.54 0.34 -15.43
N LYS A 43 5.57 -0.33 -15.97
CA LYS A 43 6.07 -0.11 -17.34
C LYS A 43 6.34 1.36 -17.64
N ALA A 44 6.99 2.06 -16.71
CA ALA A 44 7.30 3.48 -16.82
C ALA A 44 8.19 3.82 -18.03
N ASP A 45 8.88 2.83 -18.56
CA ASP A 45 9.70 2.89 -19.77
C ASP A 45 8.91 3.20 -21.06
N GLY A 46 7.60 3.07 -21.04
CA GLY A 46 6.72 3.45 -22.15
C GLY A 46 6.33 4.94 -22.20
N LEU A 47 6.76 5.72 -21.22
CA LEU A 47 6.45 7.14 -21.08
C LEU A 47 7.71 7.99 -21.01
N THR A 48 7.61 9.22 -21.48
CA THR A 48 8.66 10.24 -21.32
C THR A 48 8.70 10.74 -19.88
N LYS A 49 9.82 11.33 -19.44
CA LYS A 49 9.96 11.92 -18.09
C LYS A 49 8.86 12.94 -17.77
N THR A 50 8.48 13.75 -18.77
CA THR A 50 7.40 14.75 -18.64
C THR A 50 6.04 14.09 -18.44
N GLU A 51 5.73 13.05 -19.23
CA GLU A 51 4.48 12.31 -19.12
C GLU A 51 4.37 11.60 -17.78
N ILE A 52 5.45 10.97 -17.28
CA ILE A 52 5.50 10.36 -15.96
C ILE A 52 5.22 11.40 -14.87
N LYS A 53 5.84 12.57 -14.95
CA LYS A 53 5.63 13.66 -13.96
C LYS A 53 4.16 14.10 -13.95
N ASN A 54 3.57 14.32 -15.12
CA ASN A 54 2.18 14.74 -15.26
C ASN A 54 1.20 13.65 -14.79
N LEU A 55 1.49 12.38 -15.11
CA LEU A 55 0.68 11.25 -14.68
C LEU A 55 0.75 11.06 -13.16
N LYS A 56 1.96 11.18 -12.56
CA LYS A 56 2.13 11.14 -11.10
C LYS A 56 1.31 12.23 -10.41
N ALA A 57 1.42 13.49 -10.87
CA ALA A 57 0.68 14.60 -10.30
C ALA A 57 -0.84 14.35 -10.32
N ARG A 58 -1.38 13.93 -11.46
CA ARG A 58 -2.79 13.62 -11.61
C ARG A 58 -3.25 12.47 -10.71
N ILE A 59 -2.52 11.37 -10.67
CA ILE A 59 -2.86 10.23 -9.81
C ILE A 59 -2.85 10.64 -8.34
N LEU A 60 -1.89 11.45 -7.90
CA LEU A 60 -1.83 11.95 -6.53
C LEU A 60 -3.04 12.84 -6.19
N GLU A 61 -3.46 13.70 -7.11
CA GLU A 61 -4.69 14.51 -6.96
C GLU A 61 -5.95 13.63 -6.87
N GLU A 62 -6.05 12.59 -7.70
CA GLU A 62 -7.18 11.65 -7.69
C GLU A 62 -7.23 10.81 -6.40
N LEU A 63 -6.08 10.39 -5.87
CA LEU A 63 -5.97 9.67 -4.59
C LEU A 63 -6.36 10.57 -3.40
N ASP A 64 -5.90 11.82 -3.40
CA ASP A 64 -6.23 12.80 -2.37
C ASP A 64 -7.72 13.13 -2.38
N ALA A 65 -8.28 13.42 -3.55
CA ALA A 65 -9.72 13.67 -3.71
C ALA A 65 -10.61 12.49 -3.29
N ALA A 66 -10.12 11.26 -3.43
CA ALA A 66 -10.80 10.04 -2.99
C ALA A 66 -10.56 9.69 -1.51
N GLU A 67 -9.75 10.48 -0.78
CA GLU A 67 -9.34 10.24 0.61
C GLU A 67 -8.64 8.86 0.80
N ILE A 68 -7.89 8.40 -0.19
CA ILE A 68 -7.18 7.11 -0.15
C ILE A 68 -5.82 7.33 0.51
N ARG A 69 -5.62 6.70 1.66
CA ARG A 69 -4.35 6.74 2.38
C ARG A 69 -3.38 5.71 1.79
N THR A 70 -2.18 6.17 1.46
CA THR A 70 -1.08 5.31 1.04
C THR A 70 -0.03 5.20 2.13
N TYR A 71 0.68 4.08 2.17
CA TYR A 71 1.82 3.92 3.07
C TYR A 71 2.99 4.75 2.56
N GLN A 72 3.60 5.52 3.45
CA GLN A 72 4.74 6.37 3.12
C GLN A 72 6.04 5.62 3.42
N LEU A 73 6.85 5.45 2.39
CA LEU A 73 8.20 4.95 2.54
C LEU A 73 9.11 6.18 2.79
N PRO A 74 9.80 6.28 3.93
CA PRO A 74 10.71 7.39 4.17
C PRO A 74 11.78 7.41 3.09
N GLU A 75 11.96 8.56 2.47
CA GLU A 75 13.03 8.80 1.51
C GLU A 75 14.35 8.87 2.23
N VAL A 76 15.34 8.14 1.72
CA VAL A 76 16.59 7.94 2.44
C VAL A 76 17.65 8.96 2.05
N ASP A 77 17.55 9.60 0.90
CA ASP A 77 18.64 10.44 0.36
C ASP A 77 18.14 11.54 -0.60
N SER A 78 16.97 12.13 -0.42
CA SER A 78 16.56 13.24 -1.27
C SER A 78 16.36 14.52 -0.44
N ASP A 79 17.05 15.59 -0.81
CA ASP A 79 16.75 16.97 -0.38
C ASP A 79 15.39 17.47 -0.93
N GLU A 80 14.66 16.60 -1.61
CA GLU A 80 13.31 16.90 -2.10
C GLU A 80 12.32 16.83 -0.95
N THR A 81 11.68 17.94 -0.67
CA THR A 81 10.56 18.02 0.28
C THR A 81 9.49 16.99 -0.11
N PRO A 82 9.02 16.18 0.85
CA PRO A 82 7.97 15.22 0.58
C PRO A 82 6.77 15.93 -0.06
N PRO A 83 6.13 15.32 -1.06
CA PRO A 83 4.99 15.94 -1.73
C PRO A 83 3.91 16.33 -0.73
N ARG A 84 3.26 17.46 -0.95
CA ARG A 84 2.17 17.95 -0.10
C ARG A 84 1.13 16.84 0.08
N GLY A 85 0.81 16.50 1.33
CA GLY A 85 -0.12 15.41 1.66
C GLY A 85 0.53 14.04 1.93
N GLY A 86 1.86 13.90 1.78
CA GLY A 86 2.58 12.65 2.12
C GLY A 86 2.26 11.46 1.22
N LEU A 87 1.61 11.67 0.08
CA LEU A 87 1.32 10.60 -0.88
C LEU A 87 2.55 10.32 -1.74
N GLN A 88 2.99 9.06 -1.77
CA GLN A 88 4.10 8.61 -2.60
C GLN A 88 3.61 7.72 -3.74
N LEU A 89 4.20 7.91 -4.93
CA LEU A 89 3.91 7.14 -6.12
C LEU A 89 5.22 6.84 -6.87
N PHE A 90 5.49 5.56 -7.06
CA PHE A 90 6.70 5.09 -7.72
C PHE A 90 6.40 4.73 -9.18
N SER A 91 7.30 5.11 -10.08
CA SER A 91 7.27 4.69 -11.49
C SER A 91 8.36 3.67 -11.73
N VAL A 92 8.00 2.44 -12.10
CA VAL A 92 8.97 1.35 -12.20
C VAL A 92 8.98 0.68 -13.57
N CYS A 93 10.17 0.25 -13.95
CA CYS A 93 10.40 -0.67 -15.03
C CYS A 93 10.98 -1.96 -14.47
N GLY A 94 10.59 -3.11 -14.99
CA GLY A 94 11.12 -4.41 -14.64
C GLY A 94 11.58 -5.18 -15.88
N ALA A 95 12.71 -5.85 -15.81
CA ALA A 95 13.21 -6.74 -16.86
C ALA A 95 13.91 -7.96 -16.26
N ASN A 96 13.76 -9.11 -16.93
CA ASN A 96 14.50 -10.31 -16.61
C ASN A 96 15.70 -10.52 -17.55
N ALA A 97 15.71 -9.81 -18.68
CA ALA A 97 16.80 -9.87 -19.64
C ALA A 97 18.05 -9.15 -19.11
N LEU A 98 19.21 -9.76 -19.30
CA LEU A 98 20.51 -9.14 -19.08
C LEU A 98 21.00 -8.57 -20.40
N VAL A 99 21.39 -7.32 -20.40
CA VAL A 99 21.90 -6.59 -21.55
C VAL A 99 23.27 -6.02 -21.21
N GLU A 100 24.21 -6.09 -22.11
CA GLU A 100 25.52 -5.50 -21.94
C GLU A 100 25.45 -3.98 -22.15
N VAL A 101 25.79 -3.24 -21.11
CA VAL A 101 25.86 -1.77 -21.14
C VAL A 101 27.20 -1.34 -20.56
N GLY A 102 28.03 -0.71 -21.37
CA GLY A 102 29.37 -0.25 -20.94
C GLY A 102 30.28 -1.37 -20.41
N GLY A 103 30.21 -2.57 -20.97
CA GLY A 103 31.01 -3.74 -20.56
C GLY A 103 30.49 -4.45 -19.31
N LYS A 104 29.30 -4.12 -18.82
CA LYS A 104 28.64 -4.78 -17.68
C LYS A 104 27.30 -5.35 -18.07
N MET A 105 27.01 -6.56 -17.57
CA MET A 105 25.69 -7.19 -17.73
C MET A 105 24.73 -6.62 -16.69
N VAL A 106 23.72 -5.88 -17.16
CA VAL A 106 22.70 -5.24 -16.32
C VAL A 106 21.30 -5.70 -16.71
N ARG A 107 20.37 -5.71 -15.76
CA ARG A 107 18.96 -5.94 -16.08
C ARG A 107 18.40 -4.72 -16.79
N ALA A 108 17.98 -4.89 -18.04
CA ALA A 108 17.52 -3.81 -18.87
C ALA A 108 16.50 -4.26 -19.91
N ARG A 109 15.75 -3.30 -20.45
CA ARG A 109 14.94 -3.45 -21.65
C ARG A 109 15.62 -2.71 -22.79
N GLN A 110 15.81 -3.41 -23.89
CA GLN A 110 16.40 -2.85 -25.10
C GLN A 110 15.31 -2.47 -26.09
N TYR A 111 15.36 -1.24 -26.57
CA TYR A 111 14.45 -0.66 -27.56
C TYR A 111 15.24 -0.14 -28.75
N PRO A 112 14.61 0.08 -29.93
CA PRO A 112 15.29 0.69 -31.08
C PRO A 112 15.84 2.10 -30.78
N TRP A 113 15.25 2.81 -29.82
CA TRP A 113 15.64 4.17 -29.42
C TRP A 113 16.62 4.22 -28.26
N GLY A 114 16.91 3.09 -27.59
CA GLY A 114 17.82 3.05 -26.46
C GLY A 114 17.59 1.89 -25.49
N THR A 115 18.39 1.86 -24.44
CA THR A 115 18.31 0.84 -23.39
C THR A 115 17.83 1.45 -22.07
N VAL A 116 16.83 0.84 -21.45
CA VAL A 116 16.29 1.25 -20.16
C VAL A 116 16.77 0.27 -19.09
N GLU A 117 17.65 0.72 -18.22
CA GLU A 117 18.21 -0.05 -17.13
C GLU A 117 17.27 -0.02 -15.92
N VAL A 118 17.00 -1.19 -15.33
CA VAL A 118 16.08 -1.33 -14.18
C VAL A 118 16.63 -0.67 -12.92
N GLU A 119 17.93 -0.78 -12.69
CA GLU A 119 18.58 -0.29 -11.47
C GLU A 119 19.19 1.11 -11.62
N ASN A 120 18.93 1.78 -12.74
CA ASN A 120 19.39 3.16 -12.95
C ASN A 120 18.32 4.14 -12.41
N PRO A 121 18.66 4.98 -11.40
CA PRO A 121 17.73 5.96 -10.83
C PRO A 121 17.23 7.00 -11.83
N GLU A 122 18.01 7.27 -12.90
CA GLU A 122 17.62 8.19 -13.96
C GLU A 122 16.52 7.63 -14.88
N HIS A 123 16.37 6.30 -14.91
CA HIS A 123 15.41 5.62 -15.76
C HIS A 123 14.10 5.28 -15.06
N CYS A 124 14.13 4.92 -13.76
CA CYS A 124 12.92 4.62 -12.99
C CYS A 124 13.17 4.61 -11.47
N ASP A 125 12.09 4.53 -10.68
CA ASP A 125 12.14 4.56 -9.22
C ASP A 125 12.34 3.16 -8.59
N PHE A 126 12.71 2.12 -9.35
CA PHE A 126 12.79 0.74 -8.85
C PHE A 126 13.73 0.60 -7.64
N VAL A 127 14.91 1.24 -7.69
CA VAL A 127 15.90 1.17 -6.60
C VAL A 127 15.36 1.85 -5.34
N LYS A 128 14.68 3.01 -5.50
CA LYS A 128 14.06 3.74 -4.37
C LYS A 128 12.98 2.88 -3.73
N LEU A 129 12.07 2.30 -4.53
CA LEU A 129 11.01 1.41 -4.04
C LEU A 129 11.60 0.19 -3.32
N ARG A 130 12.56 -0.52 -3.90
CA ARG A 130 13.18 -1.70 -3.29
C ARG A 130 13.84 -1.38 -1.96
N ARG A 131 14.62 -0.30 -1.89
CA ARG A 131 15.29 0.14 -0.65
C ARG A 131 14.26 0.51 0.43
N GLY A 132 13.22 1.25 0.07
CA GLY A 132 12.16 1.64 0.97
C GLY A 132 11.43 0.42 1.55
N LEU A 133 11.03 -0.52 0.72
CA LEU A 133 10.35 -1.75 1.15
C LEU A 133 11.20 -2.58 2.11
N VAL A 134 12.47 -2.83 1.77
CA VAL A 134 13.36 -3.65 2.62
C VAL A 134 13.63 -2.98 3.97
N ARG A 135 13.84 -1.67 4.01
CA ARG A 135 14.10 -0.94 5.25
C ARG A 135 12.86 -0.83 6.15
N GLN A 136 11.68 -0.76 5.55
CA GLN A 136 10.42 -0.51 6.28
C GLN A 136 9.62 -1.77 6.58
N ILE A 137 10.14 -2.96 6.29
CA ILE A 137 9.39 -4.21 6.45
C ILE A 137 8.92 -4.41 7.91
N GLN A 138 9.78 -4.11 8.87
CA GLN A 138 9.43 -4.21 10.30
C GLN A 138 8.33 -3.22 10.68
N ASN A 139 8.48 -1.96 10.28
CA ASN A 139 7.47 -0.94 10.55
C ASN A 139 6.12 -1.25 9.87
N MET A 140 6.14 -1.82 8.65
CA MET A 140 4.92 -2.29 7.99
C MET A 140 4.24 -3.42 8.78
N GLN A 141 5.00 -4.31 9.41
CA GLN A 141 4.46 -5.36 10.30
C GLN A 141 3.80 -4.75 11.52
N ASP A 142 4.45 -3.77 12.15
CA ASP A 142 3.94 -3.08 13.34
C ASP A 142 2.66 -2.30 13.00
N VAL A 143 2.64 -1.55 11.90
CA VAL A 143 1.45 -0.84 11.42
C VAL A 143 0.32 -1.82 11.09
N THR A 144 0.63 -2.96 10.46
CA THR A 144 -0.37 -4.00 10.18
C THR A 144 -0.98 -4.53 11.47
N HIS A 145 -0.15 -4.77 12.50
CA HIS A 145 -0.62 -5.27 13.78
C HIS A 145 -1.45 -4.23 14.55
N ASP A 146 -0.91 -3.03 14.69
CA ASP A 146 -1.45 -2.02 15.58
C ASP A 146 -2.63 -1.23 15.01
N ILE A 147 -2.66 -1.05 13.71
CA ILE A 147 -3.71 -0.28 13.04
C ILE A 147 -4.69 -1.20 12.32
N HIS A 148 -4.24 -1.93 11.30
CA HIS A 148 -5.15 -2.67 10.43
C HIS A 148 -5.78 -3.87 11.13
N TYR A 149 -4.97 -4.70 11.81
CA TYR A 149 -5.48 -5.89 12.48
C TYR A 149 -6.35 -5.55 13.70
N LYS A 150 -5.94 -4.60 14.53
CA LYS A 150 -6.75 -4.18 15.69
C LYS A 150 -8.08 -3.57 15.27
N ALA A 151 -8.10 -2.76 14.20
CA ALA A 151 -9.33 -2.21 13.64
C ALA A 151 -10.26 -3.31 13.11
N TYR A 152 -9.70 -4.27 12.36
CA TYR A 152 -10.45 -5.42 11.85
C TYR A 152 -11.01 -6.28 13.01
N ALA A 153 -10.17 -6.66 13.97
CA ALA A 153 -10.57 -7.45 15.12
C ALA A 153 -11.66 -6.75 15.95
N ALA A 154 -11.55 -5.44 16.14
CA ALA A 154 -12.57 -4.67 16.85
C ALA A 154 -13.92 -4.66 16.12
N LEU A 155 -13.94 -4.66 14.79
CA LEU A 155 -15.17 -4.75 14.00
C LEU A 155 -15.80 -6.14 14.07
N GLU A 156 -14.99 -7.20 13.88
CA GLU A 156 -15.47 -8.59 13.90
C GLU A 156 -15.90 -9.07 15.27
N LEU A 157 -15.26 -8.60 16.35
CA LEU A 157 -15.60 -9.00 17.72
C LEU A 157 -16.81 -8.26 18.30
N LYS A 158 -17.22 -7.12 17.74
CA LYS A 158 -18.39 -6.36 18.24
C LYS A 158 -19.67 -7.19 18.39
N PRO A 159 -20.07 -8.02 17.40
CA PRO A 159 -21.26 -8.85 17.53
C PRO A 159 -21.16 -9.84 18.68
N PHE A 160 -20.00 -10.49 18.83
CA PHE A 160 -19.78 -11.48 19.91
C PHE A 160 -19.77 -10.83 21.30
N GLN A 161 -19.20 -9.64 21.44
CA GLN A 161 -19.22 -8.90 22.69
C GLN A 161 -20.63 -8.49 23.10
N ARG A 162 -21.49 -8.09 22.17
CA ARG A 162 -22.91 -7.81 22.44
C ARG A 162 -23.65 -9.04 22.95
N VAL A 163 -23.50 -10.18 22.27
CA VAL A 163 -24.12 -11.45 22.68
C VAL A 163 -23.63 -11.88 24.07
N ALA A 164 -22.32 -11.77 24.32
CA ALA A 164 -21.75 -12.10 25.64
C ALA A 164 -22.31 -11.19 26.76
N GLN A 165 -22.46 -9.88 26.49
CA GLN A 165 -23.06 -8.94 27.45
C GLN A 165 -24.53 -9.22 27.69
N GLU A 166 -25.31 -9.59 26.67
CA GLU A 166 -26.70 -9.99 26.83
C GLU A 166 -26.85 -11.27 27.62
N MET A 167 -26.00 -12.27 27.37
CA MET A 167 -26.00 -13.50 28.16
C MET A 167 -25.65 -13.26 29.62
N LYS A 168 -24.68 -12.38 29.89
CA LYS A 168 -24.33 -11.99 31.26
C LYS A 168 -25.50 -11.30 31.97
N LYS A 169 -26.15 -10.34 31.31
CA LYS A 169 -27.36 -9.67 31.87
C LYS A 169 -28.48 -10.66 32.17
N ARG A 170 -28.71 -11.65 31.31
CA ARG A 170 -29.74 -12.70 31.53
C ARG A 170 -29.38 -13.58 32.73
N ARG A 171 -28.10 -13.93 32.94
CA ARG A 171 -27.64 -14.68 34.14
C ARG A 171 -27.87 -13.86 35.40
N ASP A 172 -27.41 -12.63 35.44
CA ASP A 172 -27.54 -11.75 36.58
C ASP A 172 -29.02 -11.52 36.95
N SER A 173 -29.92 -11.39 35.96
CA SER A 173 -31.37 -11.27 36.19
C SER A 173 -32.00 -12.54 36.71
N ASN A 174 -31.55 -13.75 36.29
CA ASN A 174 -32.05 -15.01 36.79
C ASN A 174 -31.59 -15.27 38.21
N GLU A 175 -30.33 -14.95 38.57
CA GLU A 175 -29.82 -15.07 39.94
C GLU A 175 -30.55 -14.12 40.89
N SER A 176 -30.85 -12.89 40.49
CA SER A 176 -31.62 -11.91 41.26
C SER A 176 -33.06 -12.40 41.53
N ASN A 177 -33.71 -13.00 40.51
CA ASN A 177 -35.05 -13.56 40.64
C ASN A 177 -35.08 -14.82 41.53
N PHE A 178 -34.02 -15.63 41.50
CA PHE A 178 -33.89 -16.80 42.34
C PHE A 178 -33.76 -16.41 43.82
N ASN A 179 -32.92 -15.41 44.11
CA ASN A 179 -32.72 -14.95 45.49
C ASN A 179 -33.96 -14.21 46.08
N ASN A 180 -34.79 -13.56 45.24
CA ASN A 180 -36.01 -12.91 45.69
C ASN A 180 -37.20 -13.87 45.95
N ASN A 181 -37.13 -15.10 45.44
CA ASN A 181 -38.19 -16.11 45.67
C ASN A 181 -37.92 -17.03 46.89
N PHE A 182 -36.79 -16.84 47.56
CA PHE A 182 -36.41 -17.62 48.76
C PHE A 182 -36.30 -16.79 50.04
N LEU A 183 -36.76 -15.56 50.03
CA LEU A 183 -36.99 -14.69 51.19
C LEU A 183 -38.48 -14.43 51.36
#